data_a77f13d5084f97cda444fb902958a8f7
#
_entry.id   a77f13d5084f97cda444fb902958a8f7
#
_cell.length_a   1.000
_cell.length_b   1.000
_cell.length_c   1.000
_cell.angle_alpha   90.00
_cell.angle_beta   90.00
_cell.angle_gamma   90.00
#
_symmetry.space_group_name_H-M   'P 1'
#
loop_
_entity.id
_entity.type
_entity.pdbx_description
1 polymer ?
#
loop_
_entity_poly.entity_id
_entity_poly.type
_entity_poly.pdbx_seq_one_letter_code
_entity_poly.pdbx_strand_id
1 'polypeptide(L)'
;MSAWHGIVVATTLPLRDDLSIDYDRYQEKVRWLAAHGADGIAPNGSLGEYHVLTDEERARVVTLAVEAAPAGFTVMPGTGAYGGAESRRWAEQAREAGASALLSLPPNAYRAGEREIVDHFIEIAKAGLPIVAYNNPFDTRVDLTPEILAELSEIPEVVAVKEYSGDIRRITSVQRRAPGLDVLAGSDDTILEALLMGAVGWIGGFSNAMPEICARLYRLGVEGRVAEARELYTLLQPAFMWDTRHTFVQAIKLAQEVAGQYGGPSRAPRLPLSASDRARVIEDVERALTVMLPA
;
A
#
# COMPACT_ATOMS: atom_id res chain seq x y z
N MET A 1 -7.10 -10.33 15.44
CA MET A 1 -6.01 -10.07 14.46
C MET A 1 -5.63 -8.62 14.59
N SER A 2 -4.35 -8.31 14.40
CA SER A 2 -3.88 -6.92 14.38
C SER A 2 -4.45 -6.16 13.19
N ALA A 3 -4.63 -4.84 13.32
CA ALA A 3 -5.25 -4.00 12.29
C ALA A 3 -4.50 -3.97 10.94
N TRP A 4 -3.24 -4.39 10.91
CA TRP A 4 -2.39 -4.42 9.71
C TRP A 4 -2.22 -5.81 9.08
N HIS A 5 -2.85 -6.87 9.64
CA HIS A 5 -2.83 -8.20 9.04
C HIS A 5 -3.83 -8.29 7.88
N GLY A 6 -3.59 -9.20 6.94
CA GLY A 6 -4.45 -9.38 5.78
C GLY A 6 -4.09 -8.47 4.59
N ILE A 7 -5.07 -8.14 3.79
CA ILE A 7 -4.92 -7.31 2.59
C ILE A 7 -5.34 -5.87 2.90
N VAL A 8 -4.37 -4.97 2.92
CA VAL A 8 -4.58 -3.52 3.03
C VAL A 8 -4.31 -2.89 1.66
N VAL A 9 -5.33 -2.35 1.02
CA VAL A 9 -5.21 -1.81 -0.34
C VAL A 9 -4.63 -0.40 -0.29
N ALA A 10 -3.46 -0.20 -0.91
CA ALA A 10 -2.95 1.15 -1.17
C ALA A 10 -3.85 1.81 -2.22
N THR A 11 -4.77 2.68 -1.80
CA THR A 11 -5.83 3.17 -2.69
C THR A 11 -5.35 4.21 -3.69
N THR A 12 -5.77 4.06 -4.95
CA THR A 12 -5.71 5.14 -5.94
C THR A 12 -6.84 6.13 -5.70
N LEU A 13 -6.65 7.39 -6.12
CA LEU A 13 -7.71 8.41 -6.07
C LEU A 13 -8.46 8.50 -7.40
N PRO A 14 -9.80 8.44 -7.38
CA PRO A 14 -10.60 8.75 -8.56
C PRO A 14 -10.59 10.25 -8.81
N LEU A 15 -9.94 10.66 -9.87
CA LEU A 15 -9.92 12.07 -10.32
C LEU A 15 -10.89 12.24 -11.49
N ARG A 16 -11.64 13.35 -11.50
CA ARG A 16 -12.46 13.76 -12.64
C ARG A 16 -11.57 14.27 -13.78
N ASP A 17 -12.15 14.53 -14.93
CA ASP A 17 -11.41 15.05 -16.10
C ASP A 17 -10.77 16.43 -15.85
N ASP A 18 -11.33 17.22 -14.95
CA ASP A 18 -10.76 18.50 -14.48
C ASP A 18 -9.68 18.32 -13.40
N LEU A 19 -9.30 17.09 -13.09
CA LEU A 19 -8.34 16.67 -12.07
C LEU A 19 -8.77 16.97 -10.62
N SER A 20 -10.01 17.36 -10.38
CA SER A 20 -10.58 17.39 -9.03
C SER A 20 -10.82 15.98 -8.51
N ILE A 21 -10.76 15.78 -7.18
CA ILE A 21 -11.05 14.49 -6.58
C ILE A 21 -12.56 14.23 -6.60
N ASP A 22 -12.95 13.06 -7.07
CA ASP A 22 -14.33 12.56 -6.95
C ASP A 22 -14.51 11.87 -5.60
N TYR A 23 -14.86 12.64 -4.59
CA TYR A 23 -14.98 12.16 -3.22
C TYR A 23 -16.09 11.13 -3.03
N ASP A 24 -17.22 11.27 -3.74
CA ASP A 24 -18.33 10.32 -3.64
C ASP A 24 -17.90 8.95 -4.19
N ARG A 25 -17.28 8.94 -5.37
CA ARG A 25 -16.71 7.73 -5.95
C ARG A 25 -15.59 7.14 -5.11
N TYR A 26 -14.82 7.98 -4.41
CA TYR A 26 -13.81 7.45 -3.48
C TYR A 26 -14.44 6.69 -2.31
N GLN A 27 -15.50 7.21 -1.70
CA GLN A 27 -16.22 6.50 -0.64
C GLN A 27 -16.91 5.22 -1.15
N GLU A 28 -17.48 5.24 -2.36
CA GLU A 28 -18.03 4.03 -3.01
C GLU A 28 -16.95 2.96 -3.18
N LYS A 29 -15.75 3.37 -3.64
CA LYS A 29 -14.59 2.48 -3.78
C LYS A 29 -14.18 1.86 -2.46
N VAL A 30 -14.13 2.63 -1.37
CA VAL A 30 -13.78 2.10 -0.04
C VAL A 30 -14.77 1.02 0.38
N ARG A 31 -16.08 1.26 0.24
CA ARG A 31 -17.13 0.29 0.55
C ARG A 31 -17.02 -0.95 -0.34
N TRP A 32 -16.75 -0.75 -1.63
CA TRP A 32 -16.59 -1.84 -2.59
C TRP A 32 -15.40 -2.73 -2.25
N LEU A 33 -14.24 -2.16 -1.94
CA LEU A 33 -13.05 -2.92 -1.52
C LEU A 33 -13.33 -3.77 -0.28
N ALA A 34 -13.98 -3.20 0.72
CA ALA A 34 -14.36 -3.91 1.94
C ALA A 34 -15.32 -5.08 1.66
N ALA A 35 -16.26 -4.91 0.71
CA ALA A 35 -17.20 -5.96 0.33
C ALA A 35 -16.57 -7.08 -0.52
N HIS A 36 -15.37 -6.84 -1.11
CA HIS A 36 -14.72 -7.76 -2.06
C HIS A 36 -13.40 -8.34 -1.52
N GLY A 37 -13.23 -8.39 -0.20
CA GLY A 37 -12.17 -9.19 0.43
C GLY A 37 -10.92 -8.43 0.83
N ALA A 38 -10.94 -7.09 0.81
CA ALA A 38 -9.92 -6.31 1.50
C ALA A 38 -10.19 -6.26 3.01
N ASP A 39 -9.14 -6.28 3.81
CA ASP A 39 -9.18 -6.13 5.28
C ASP A 39 -8.98 -4.67 5.70
N GLY A 40 -8.47 -3.85 4.80
CA GLY A 40 -8.23 -2.44 5.04
C GLY A 40 -7.79 -1.67 3.80
N ILE A 41 -7.56 -0.37 4.01
CA ILE A 41 -7.03 0.54 2.99
C ILE A 41 -5.92 1.43 3.56
N ALA A 42 -4.99 1.83 2.68
CA ALA A 42 -3.95 2.81 2.96
C ALA A 42 -4.11 4.03 2.02
N PRO A 43 -4.94 5.02 2.39
CA PRO A 43 -5.05 6.28 1.67
C PRO A 43 -3.78 7.13 1.81
N ASN A 44 -3.62 8.11 0.93
CA ASN A 44 -2.47 9.03 0.95
C ASN A 44 -1.09 8.36 0.90
N GLY A 45 -1.01 7.16 0.29
CA GLY A 45 0.26 6.57 -0.14
C GLY A 45 0.69 7.09 -1.52
N SER A 46 1.75 6.51 -2.08
CA SER A 46 2.24 6.84 -3.43
C SER A 46 1.17 6.62 -4.51
N LEU A 47 0.37 5.55 -4.39
CA LEU A 47 -0.78 5.29 -5.26
C LEU A 47 -1.90 6.32 -5.12
N GLY A 48 -2.07 6.88 -3.93
CA GLY A 48 -3.00 7.98 -3.66
C GLY A 48 -2.46 9.35 -4.08
N GLU A 49 -1.34 9.40 -4.78
CA GLU A 49 -0.73 10.62 -5.32
C GLU A 49 -0.55 11.73 -4.26
N TYR A 50 -0.28 11.37 -2.98
CA TYR A 50 -0.28 12.29 -1.84
C TYR A 50 0.59 13.53 -2.04
N HIS A 51 1.66 13.40 -2.81
CA HIS A 51 2.66 14.46 -3.05
C HIS A 51 2.15 15.60 -3.98
N VAL A 52 0.98 15.43 -4.60
CA VAL A 52 0.33 16.44 -5.47
C VAL A 52 -1.04 16.85 -4.95
N LEU A 53 -1.37 16.50 -3.72
CA LEU A 53 -2.60 16.92 -3.04
C LEU A 53 -2.34 18.19 -2.23
N THR A 54 -3.36 19.05 -2.11
CA THR A 54 -3.34 20.12 -1.11
C THR A 54 -3.53 19.51 0.29
N ASP A 55 -3.22 20.28 1.33
CA ASP A 55 -3.44 19.85 2.71
C ASP A 55 -4.90 19.52 2.99
N GLU A 56 -5.82 20.33 2.45
CA GLU A 56 -7.27 20.14 2.59
C GLU A 56 -7.73 18.85 1.89
N GLU A 57 -7.26 18.61 0.67
CA GLU A 57 -7.56 17.38 -0.07
C GLU A 57 -7.06 16.16 0.68
N ARG A 58 -5.81 16.22 1.16
CA ARG A 58 -5.17 15.13 1.89
C ARG A 58 -5.90 14.79 3.18
N ALA A 59 -6.28 15.80 3.98
CA ALA A 59 -7.06 15.61 5.19
C ALA A 59 -8.45 15.06 4.89
N ARG A 60 -9.14 15.61 3.88
CA ARG A 60 -10.49 15.19 3.50
C ARG A 60 -10.54 13.74 3.01
N VAL A 61 -9.55 13.29 2.24
CA VAL A 61 -9.45 11.89 1.79
C VAL A 61 -9.43 10.93 2.97
N VAL A 62 -8.67 11.23 4.03
CA VAL A 62 -8.60 10.40 5.25
C VAL A 62 -9.93 10.37 5.98
N THR A 63 -10.54 11.53 6.19
CA THR A 63 -11.85 11.62 6.86
C THR A 63 -12.91 10.80 6.13
N LEU A 64 -13.02 10.97 4.81
CA LEU A 64 -14.00 10.24 3.99
C LEU A 64 -13.70 8.74 3.91
N ALA A 65 -12.43 8.34 3.97
CA ALA A 65 -12.03 6.94 4.06
C ALA A 65 -12.56 6.29 5.35
N VAL A 66 -12.37 6.96 6.49
CA VAL A 66 -12.86 6.49 7.81
C VAL A 66 -14.38 6.44 7.84
N GLU A 67 -15.07 7.47 7.35
CA GLU A 67 -16.53 7.51 7.29
C GLU A 67 -17.13 6.39 6.42
N ALA A 68 -16.44 6.01 5.33
CA ALA A 68 -16.90 4.97 4.43
C ALA A 68 -16.57 3.55 4.89
N ALA A 69 -15.57 3.40 5.76
CA ALA A 69 -15.09 2.11 6.25
C ALA A 69 -16.14 1.43 7.14
N PRO A 70 -16.48 0.15 6.89
CA PRO A 70 -17.35 -0.59 7.82
C PRO A 70 -16.61 -0.90 9.13
N ALA A 71 -17.37 -1.26 10.16
CA ALA A 71 -16.81 -1.62 11.46
C ALA A 71 -15.77 -2.75 11.33
N GLY A 72 -14.60 -2.56 11.93
CA GLY A 72 -13.49 -3.52 11.89
C GLY A 72 -12.60 -3.43 10.64
N PHE A 73 -12.93 -2.58 9.67
CA PHE A 73 -12.11 -2.35 8.50
C PHE A 73 -10.99 -1.36 8.79
N THR A 74 -9.76 -1.72 8.45
CA THR A 74 -8.59 -0.90 8.77
C THR A 74 -8.46 0.30 7.82
N VAL A 75 -8.28 1.49 8.38
CA VAL A 75 -7.85 2.68 7.64
C VAL A 75 -6.47 3.11 8.15
N MET A 76 -5.47 3.04 7.28
CA MET A 76 -4.04 3.24 7.59
C MET A 76 -3.43 4.32 6.68
N PRO A 77 -3.68 5.62 6.94
CA PRO A 77 -3.21 6.68 6.06
C PRO A 77 -1.69 6.80 6.00
N GLY A 78 -1.20 7.19 4.81
CA GLY A 78 0.18 7.60 4.63
C GLY A 78 0.48 8.94 5.30
N THR A 79 1.57 9.01 6.08
CA THR A 79 2.03 10.23 6.77
C THR A 79 3.25 10.86 6.11
N GLY A 80 3.65 10.39 4.92
CA GLY A 80 4.85 10.87 4.22
C GLY A 80 4.91 12.38 4.10
N ALA A 81 6.03 12.98 4.52
CA ALA A 81 6.35 14.40 4.45
C ALA A 81 7.86 14.58 4.46
N TYR A 82 8.34 15.80 4.24
CA TYR A 82 9.78 16.08 4.21
C TYR A 82 10.44 16.04 5.58
N GLY A 83 9.71 16.26 6.66
CA GLY A 83 10.26 16.29 8.02
C GLY A 83 9.33 15.68 9.07
N GLY A 84 9.92 15.30 10.23
CA GLY A 84 9.22 14.61 11.31
C GLY A 84 8.03 15.39 11.88
N ALA A 85 8.17 16.71 12.05
CA ALA A 85 7.09 17.55 12.57
C ALA A 85 5.86 17.58 11.64
N GLU A 86 6.08 17.60 10.34
CA GLU A 86 4.99 17.57 9.37
C GLU A 86 4.37 16.15 9.28
N SER A 87 5.19 15.12 9.29
CA SER A 87 4.70 13.73 9.36
C SER A 87 3.87 13.49 10.61
N ARG A 88 4.28 14.05 11.77
CA ARG A 88 3.48 14.03 13.01
C ARG A 88 2.15 14.75 12.83
N ARG A 89 2.11 15.92 12.23
CA ARG A 89 0.86 16.66 11.95
C ARG A 89 -0.14 15.80 11.17
N TRP A 90 0.34 15.06 10.15
CA TRP A 90 -0.50 14.12 9.40
C TRP A 90 -0.93 12.92 10.23
N ALA A 91 -0.07 12.44 11.12
CA ALA A 91 -0.41 11.36 12.04
C ALA A 91 -1.48 11.79 13.07
N GLU A 92 -1.38 13.00 13.61
CA GLU A 92 -2.37 13.60 14.51
C GLU A 92 -3.71 13.81 13.80
N GLN A 93 -3.71 14.32 12.56
CA GLN A 93 -4.92 14.46 11.75
C GLN A 93 -5.58 13.10 11.46
N ALA A 94 -4.78 12.07 11.16
CA ALA A 94 -5.28 10.72 10.94
C ALA A 94 -5.93 10.14 12.21
N ARG A 95 -5.31 10.33 13.38
CA ARG A 95 -5.90 9.95 14.68
C ARG A 95 -7.21 10.65 14.93
N GLU A 96 -7.27 11.97 14.74
CA GLU A 96 -8.49 12.77 14.93
C GLU A 96 -9.61 12.34 13.98
N ALA A 97 -9.29 11.92 12.78
CA ALA A 97 -10.24 11.35 11.83
C ALA A 97 -10.72 9.93 12.21
N GLY A 98 -10.04 9.23 13.13
CA GLY A 98 -10.39 7.88 13.57
C GLY A 98 -9.67 6.76 12.83
N ALA A 99 -8.49 7.03 12.24
CA ALA A 99 -7.66 6.01 11.61
C ALA A 99 -7.21 4.93 12.60
N SER A 100 -6.99 3.70 12.11
CA SER A 100 -6.63 2.54 12.93
C SER A 100 -5.12 2.38 13.15
N ALA A 101 -4.32 2.85 12.19
CA ALA A 101 -2.87 2.78 12.16
C ALA A 101 -2.32 3.81 11.19
N LEU A 102 -1.00 3.91 11.07
CA LEU A 102 -0.30 4.81 10.16
C LEU A 102 0.63 4.02 9.23
N LEU A 103 0.75 4.46 7.97
CA LEU A 103 1.78 3.99 7.04
C LEU A 103 2.83 5.11 6.87
N SER A 104 4.00 4.95 7.48
CA SER A 104 4.97 6.04 7.61
C SER A 104 6.26 5.76 6.84
N LEU A 105 6.59 6.67 5.92
CA LEU A 105 7.87 6.68 5.22
C LEU A 105 8.97 7.27 6.12
N PRO A 106 10.25 6.88 5.92
CA PRO A 106 11.37 7.63 6.48
C PRO A 106 11.45 9.04 5.86
N PRO A 107 12.31 9.95 6.38
CA PRO A 107 12.56 11.23 5.72
C PRO A 107 12.95 11.03 4.26
N ASN A 108 12.31 11.75 3.34
CA ASN A 108 12.47 11.51 1.89
C ASN A 108 12.97 12.75 1.10
N ALA A 109 13.33 13.82 1.79
CA ALA A 109 13.88 15.02 1.16
C ALA A 109 15.38 14.91 0.86
N TYR A 110 16.10 14.07 1.59
CA TYR A 110 17.52 13.81 1.47
C TYR A 110 17.85 12.40 1.98
N ARG A 111 19.07 11.95 1.79
CA ARG A 111 19.53 10.66 2.32
C ARG A 111 19.82 10.81 3.83
N ALA A 112 18.81 10.53 4.64
CA ALA A 112 18.91 10.60 6.08
C ALA A 112 19.84 9.52 6.66
N GLY A 113 20.55 9.85 7.73
CA GLY A 113 21.32 8.91 8.54
C GLY A 113 20.41 8.17 9.54
N GLU A 114 20.95 7.12 10.12
CA GLU A 114 20.24 6.21 11.05
C GLU A 114 19.57 6.96 12.21
N ARG A 115 20.32 7.84 12.92
CA ARG A 115 19.78 8.63 14.03
C ARG A 115 18.64 9.55 13.60
N GLU A 116 18.74 10.17 12.44
CA GLU A 116 17.70 11.05 11.87
C GLU A 116 16.44 10.26 11.52
N ILE A 117 16.61 9.01 11.05
CA ILE A 117 15.50 8.10 10.80
C ILE A 117 14.78 7.76 12.11
N VAL A 118 15.52 7.36 13.14
CA VAL A 118 14.94 7.02 14.44
C VAL A 118 14.22 8.22 15.06
N ASP A 119 14.85 9.40 15.08
CA ASP A 119 14.23 10.64 15.59
C ASP A 119 12.94 10.99 14.82
N HIS A 120 12.91 10.77 13.49
CA HIS A 120 11.73 10.98 12.67
C HIS A 120 10.55 10.08 13.10
N PHE A 121 10.81 8.80 13.35
CA PHE A 121 9.76 7.87 13.81
C PHE A 121 9.33 8.16 15.26
N ILE A 122 10.23 8.60 16.13
CA ILE A 122 9.90 9.09 17.48
C ILE A 122 8.94 10.30 17.41
N GLU A 123 9.16 11.22 16.46
CA GLU A 123 8.23 12.35 16.27
C GLU A 123 6.84 11.88 15.83
N ILE A 124 6.76 10.93 14.89
CA ILE A 124 5.46 10.40 14.43
C ILE A 124 4.75 9.64 15.56
N ALA A 125 5.48 8.87 16.36
CA ALA A 125 4.95 8.07 17.46
C ALA A 125 4.22 8.91 18.51
N LYS A 126 4.54 10.20 18.66
CA LYS A 126 3.82 11.13 19.55
C LYS A 126 2.32 11.26 19.22
N ALA A 127 1.90 10.87 18.02
CA ALA A 127 0.48 10.79 17.67
C ALA A 127 -0.25 9.64 18.39
N GLY A 128 0.45 8.62 18.90
CA GLY A 128 -0.11 7.53 19.70
C GLY A 128 -0.90 6.50 18.91
N LEU A 129 -0.71 6.39 17.61
CA LEU A 129 -1.29 5.33 16.77
C LEU A 129 -0.21 4.30 16.41
N PRO A 130 -0.59 3.02 16.18
CA PRO A 130 0.31 2.03 15.63
C PRO A 130 0.91 2.48 14.29
N ILE A 131 2.22 2.30 14.11
CA ILE A 131 2.96 2.69 12.93
C ILE A 131 3.44 1.45 12.17
N VAL A 132 3.07 1.35 10.91
CA VAL A 132 3.70 0.48 9.93
C VAL A 132 4.79 1.29 9.22
N ALA A 133 6.05 1.02 9.52
CA ALA A 133 7.17 1.65 8.84
C ALA A 133 7.20 1.22 7.37
N TYR A 134 7.35 2.16 6.44
CA TYR A 134 7.34 1.83 5.02
C TYR A 134 8.77 1.91 4.44
N ASN A 135 9.37 0.75 4.21
CA ASN A 135 10.65 0.65 3.53
C ASN A 135 10.45 0.69 2.01
N ASN A 136 10.76 1.83 1.41
CA ASN A 136 10.76 2.02 -0.05
C ASN A 136 12.03 2.77 -0.49
N PRO A 137 13.17 2.08 -0.56
CA PRO A 137 14.44 2.73 -0.89
C PRO A 137 14.52 3.26 -2.32
N PHE A 138 13.63 2.82 -3.22
CA PHE A 138 13.57 3.32 -4.59
C PHE A 138 13.12 4.79 -4.64
N ASP A 139 12.07 5.14 -3.90
CA ASP A 139 11.51 6.49 -3.90
C ASP A 139 12.16 7.38 -2.84
N THR A 140 12.43 6.86 -1.64
CA THR A 140 12.94 7.65 -0.51
C THR A 140 14.45 7.80 -0.51
N ARG A 141 15.17 6.91 -1.20
CA ARG A 141 16.65 6.78 -1.14
C ARG A 141 17.18 6.49 0.26
N VAL A 142 16.31 6.11 1.17
CA VAL A 142 16.59 5.65 2.53
C VAL A 142 16.17 4.19 2.60
N ASP A 143 17.09 3.33 2.99
CA ASP A 143 16.82 1.91 3.20
C ASP A 143 16.69 1.64 4.70
N LEU A 144 15.48 1.24 5.12
CA LEU A 144 15.24 0.75 6.48
C LEU A 144 15.81 -0.67 6.58
N THR A 145 17.13 -0.77 6.78
CA THR A 145 17.81 -2.06 6.91
C THR A 145 17.27 -2.85 8.11
N PRO A 146 17.48 -4.17 8.18
CA PRO A 146 17.08 -4.94 9.37
C PRO A 146 17.67 -4.42 10.67
N GLU A 147 18.86 -3.79 10.63
CA GLU A 147 19.49 -3.13 11.77
C GLU A 147 18.70 -1.90 12.21
N ILE A 148 18.36 -1.01 11.29
CA ILE A 148 17.53 0.18 11.57
C ILE A 148 16.14 -0.23 12.05
N LEU A 149 15.54 -1.25 11.43
CA LEU A 149 14.24 -1.78 11.87
C LEU A 149 14.28 -2.37 13.28
N ALA A 150 15.40 -2.96 13.69
CA ALA A 150 15.59 -3.40 15.07
C ALA A 150 15.59 -2.21 16.04
N GLU A 151 16.24 -1.10 15.70
CA GLU A 151 16.18 0.13 16.51
C GLU A 151 14.79 0.74 16.54
N LEU A 152 14.10 0.77 15.38
CA LEU A 152 12.73 1.27 15.30
C LEU A 152 11.75 0.41 16.12
N SER A 153 12.00 -0.89 16.27
CA SER A 153 11.17 -1.79 17.08
C SER A 153 11.18 -1.50 18.58
N GLU A 154 12.15 -0.70 19.05
CA GLU A 154 12.20 -0.21 20.43
C GLU A 154 11.20 0.96 20.68
N ILE A 155 10.61 1.52 19.63
CA ILE A 155 9.54 2.53 19.70
C ILE A 155 8.21 1.77 19.80
N PRO A 156 7.46 1.86 20.91
CA PRO A 156 6.27 1.03 21.17
C PRO A 156 5.20 1.12 20.07
N GLU A 157 5.08 2.27 19.43
CA GLU A 157 4.12 2.50 18.36
C GLU A 157 4.54 1.87 17.03
N VAL A 158 5.82 1.56 16.80
CA VAL A 158 6.29 0.90 15.57
C VAL A 158 6.06 -0.59 15.70
N VAL A 159 5.03 -1.09 15.04
CA VAL A 159 4.51 -2.45 15.21
C VAL A 159 4.76 -3.37 14.01
N ALA A 160 5.05 -2.79 12.86
CA ALA A 160 5.24 -3.55 11.63
C ALA A 160 6.10 -2.78 10.62
N VAL A 161 6.55 -3.49 9.58
CA VAL A 161 7.16 -2.91 8.39
C VAL A 161 6.45 -3.37 7.13
N LYS A 162 6.13 -2.43 6.23
CA LYS A 162 5.85 -2.70 4.82
C LYS A 162 7.18 -2.77 4.08
N GLU A 163 7.54 -3.95 3.59
CA GLU A 163 8.81 -4.18 2.91
C GLU A 163 8.64 -4.09 1.39
N TYR A 164 9.31 -3.10 0.78
CA TYR A 164 9.27 -2.81 -0.66
C TYR A 164 10.68 -2.58 -1.24
N SER A 165 11.71 -3.25 -0.69
CA SER A 165 13.08 -3.15 -1.23
C SER A 165 13.31 -4.03 -2.46
N GLY A 166 12.39 -4.95 -2.79
CA GLY A 166 12.56 -5.96 -3.84
C GLY A 166 13.47 -7.12 -3.42
N ASP A 167 14.01 -7.13 -2.21
CA ASP A 167 14.82 -8.23 -1.68
C ASP A 167 14.01 -9.11 -0.73
N ILE A 168 13.51 -10.22 -1.24
CA ILE A 168 12.69 -11.18 -0.46
C ILE A 168 13.39 -11.70 0.80
N ARG A 169 14.72 -11.72 0.84
CA ARG A 169 15.51 -12.15 2.01
C ARG A 169 15.33 -11.21 3.20
N ARG A 170 14.85 -9.98 2.97
CA ARG A 170 14.59 -8.99 4.01
C ARG A 170 13.56 -9.48 5.02
N ILE A 171 12.55 -10.24 4.59
CA ILE A 171 11.50 -10.75 5.47
C ILE A 171 12.11 -11.57 6.59
N THR A 172 12.89 -12.60 6.27
CA THR A 172 13.53 -13.43 7.28
C THR A 172 14.62 -12.69 8.06
N SER A 173 15.29 -11.72 7.44
CA SER A 173 16.30 -10.91 8.12
C SER A 173 15.68 -10.01 9.19
N VAL A 174 14.54 -9.38 8.89
CA VAL A 174 13.78 -8.55 9.84
C VAL A 174 13.24 -9.42 10.98
N GLN A 175 12.57 -10.53 10.67
CA GLN A 175 12.06 -11.46 11.69
C GLN A 175 13.12 -11.95 12.67
N ARG A 176 14.36 -12.09 12.22
CA ARG A 176 15.48 -12.51 13.09
C ARG A 176 16.02 -11.38 13.95
N ARG A 177 16.05 -10.14 13.45
CA ARG A 177 16.66 -9.01 14.14
C ARG A 177 15.69 -8.19 14.97
N ALA A 178 14.45 -8.11 14.51
CA ALA A 178 13.34 -7.41 15.14
C ALA A 178 12.12 -8.33 15.26
N PRO A 179 12.18 -9.38 16.09
CA PRO A 179 11.14 -10.42 16.18
C PRO A 179 9.79 -9.88 16.69
N GLY A 180 9.77 -8.66 17.25
CA GLY A 180 8.54 -7.97 17.64
C GLY A 180 7.85 -7.22 16.51
N LEU A 181 8.48 -7.06 15.34
CA LEU A 181 7.89 -6.42 14.19
C LEU A 181 7.22 -7.43 13.26
N ASP A 182 5.97 -7.19 12.94
CA ASP A 182 5.30 -7.86 11.83
C ASP A 182 5.87 -7.38 10.49
N VAL A 183 5.98 -8.29 9.52
CA VAL A 183 6.43 -7.95 8.16
C VAL A 183 5.27 -8.09 7.19
N LEU A 184 5.00 -7.03 6.44
CA LEU A 184 4.00 -7.00 5.38
C LEU A 184 4.68 -6.92 4.01
N ALA A 185 4.19 -7.70 3.06
CA ALA A 185 4.60 -7.58 1.67
C ALA A 185 4.19 -6.21 1.12
N GLY A 186 5.14 -5.49 0.54
CA GLY A 186 4.89 -4.18 -0.05
C GLY A 186 4.73 -4.20 -1.56
N SER A 187 5.17 -5.27 -2.21
CA SER A 187 5.21 -5.43 -3.67
C SER A 187 4.26 -6.54 -4.12
N ASP A 188 3.49 -6.28 -5.17
CA ASP A 188 2.54 -7.26 -5.70
C ASP A 188 3.27 -8.43 -6.38
N ASP A 189 4.37 -8.15 -7.06
CA ASP A 189 5.13 -9.12 -7.85
C ASP A 189 5.95 -10.14 -7.05
N THR A 190 6.05 -9.98 -5.72
CA THR A 190 6.75 -10.90 -4.82
C THR A 190 5.85 -11.40 -3.67
N ILE A 191 4.53 -11.23 -3.82
CA ILE A 191 3.60 -11.53 -2.73
C ILE A 191 3.63 -13.00 -2.30
N LEU A 192 3.67 -13.94 -3.24
CA LEU A 192 3.64 -15.36 -2.89
C LEU A 192 4.88 -15.76 -2.09
N GLU A 193 6.06 -15.34 -2.54
CA GLU A 193 7.32 -15.58 -1.86
C GLU A 193 7.29 -14.94 -0.46
N ALA A 194 6.76 -13.74 -0.34
CA ALA A 194 6.67 -13.04 0.93
C ALA A 194 5.79 -13.79 1.93
N LEU A 195 4.63 -14.28 1.51
CA LEU A 195 3.74 -15.08 2.37
C LEU A 195 4.40 -16.40 2.80
N LEU A 196 5.09 -17.08 1.89
CA LEU A 196 5.82 -18.31 2.20
C LEU A 196 7.00 -18.08 3.16
N MET A 197 7.55 -16.87 3.19
CA MET A 197 8.59 -16.46 4.14
C MET A 197 8.02 -15.91 5.45
N GLY A 198 6.69 -15.89 5.63
CA GLY A 198 6.03 -15.52 6.87
C GLY A 198 5.61 -14.06 6.97
N ALA A 199 5.43 -13.35 5.85
CA ALA A 199 4.73 -12.08 5.86
C ALA A 199 3.27 -12.29 6.31
N VAL A 200 2.79 -11.41 7.19
CA VAL A 200 1.45 -11.52 7.82
C VAL A 200 0.40 -10.63 7.18
N GLY A 201 0.79 -9.81 6.23
CA GLY A 201 -0.10 -8.92 5.50
C GLY A 201 0.49 -8.51 4.15
N TRP A 202 -0.35 -7.86 3.36
CA TRP A 202 -0.02 -7.37 2.03
C TRP A 202 -0.57 -5.97 1.83
N ILE A 203 0.32 -5.00 1.59
CA ILE A 203 -0.08 -3.63 1.23
C ILE A 203 0.28 -3.41 -0.24
N GLY A 204 -0.62 -3.77 -1.13
CA GLY A 204 -0.40 -3.78 -2.57
C GLY A 204 -1.33 -2.86 -3.35
N GLY A 205 -1.09 -2.77 -4.65
CA GLY A 205 -1.80 -1.88 -5.57
C GLY A 205 -2.87 -2.58 -6.41
N PHE A 206 -2.61 -3.77 -6.93
CA PHE A 206 -3.53 -4.46 -7.85
C PHE A 206 -4.84 -4.91 -7.22
N SER A 207 -4.92 -4.99 -5.89
CA SER A 207 -6.19 -5.16 -5.17
C SER A 207 -7.19 -4.02 -5.42
N ASN A 208 -6.77 -2.85 -5.93
CA ASN A 208 -7.68 -1.82 -6.42
C ASN A 208 -8.53 -2.27 -7.62
N ALA A 209 -8.02 -3.19 -8.44
CA ALA A 209 -8.67 -3.69 -9.65
C ALA A 209 -9.32 -5.07 -9.46
N MET A 210 -8.66 -5.95 -8.69
CA MET A 210 -9.06 -7.36 -8.56
C MET A 210 -8.96 -7.87 -7.12
N PRO A 211 -9.69 -7.27 -6.16
CA PRO A 211 -9.56 -7.58 -4.73
C PRO A 211 -9.87 -9.05 -4.40
N GLU A 212 -10.89 -9.66 -5.01
CA GLU A 212 -11.27 -11.05 -4.73
C GLU A 212 -10.21 -12.05 -5.19
N ILE A 213 -9.56 -11.78 -6.33
CA ILE A 213 -8.46 -12.61 -6.84
C ILE A 213 -7.26 -12.49 -5.89
N CYS A 214 -6.92 -11.27 -5.47
CA CYS A 214 -5.86 -11.02 -4.50
C CYS A 214 -6.16 -11.70 -3.17
N ALA A 215 -7.41 -11.63 -2.68
CA ALA A 215 -7.84 -12.29 -1.46
C ALA A 215 -7.73 -13.82 -1.57
N ARG A 216 -8.03 -14.39 -2.72
CA ARG A 216 -7.84 -15.82 -2.98
C ARG A 216 -6.35 -16.19 -2.95
N LEU A 217 -5.50 -15.43 -3.63
CA LEU A 217 -4.06 -15.68 -3.63
C LEU A 217 -3.48 -15.59 -2.22
N TYR A 218 -3.84 -14.54 -1.47
CA TYR A 218 -3.41 -14.35 -0.09
C TYR A 218 -3.78 -15.56 0.79
N ARG A 219 -5.04 -16.00 0.75
CA ARG A 219 -5.49 -17.18 1.51
C ARG A 219 -4.71 -18.43 1.15
N LEU A 220 -4.53 -18.72 -0.13
CA LEU A 220 -3.77 -19.88 -0.59
C LEU A 220 -2.33 -19.86 -0.07
N GLY A 221 -1.69 -18.68 -0.07
CA GLY A 221 -0.35 -18.50 0.46
C GLY A 221 -0.27 -18.73 1.97
N VAL A 222 -1.16 -18.12 2.75
CA VAL A 222 -1.20 -18.26 4.22
C VAL A 222 -1.58 -19.68 4.65
N GLU A 223 -2.45 -20.36 3.91
CA GLU A 223 -2.82 -21.76 4.15
C GLU A 223 -1.74 -22.77 3.74
N GLY A 224 -0.65 -22.31 3.11
CA GLY A 224 0.42 -23.18 2.62
C GLY A 224 0.03 -24.06 1.43
N ARG A 225 -1.02 -23.68 0.69
CA ARG A 225 -1.49 -24.35 -0.53
C ARG A 225 -0.63 -23.94 -1.74
N VAL A 226 0.66 -24.23 -1.64
CA VAL A 226 1.71 -23.68 -2.52
C VAL A 226 1.46 -24.01 -4.00
N ALA A 227 1.00 -25.22 -4.32
CA ALA A 227 0.76 -25.60 -5.72
C ALA A 227 -0.32 -24.72 -6.36
N GLU A 228 -1.46 -24.58 -5.70
CA GLU A 228 -2.59 -23.79 -6.16
C GLU A 228 -2.27 -22.28 -6.16
N ALA A 229 -1.58 -21.82 -5.11
CA ALA A 229 -1.12 -20.44 -5.04
C ALA A 229 -0.19 -20.10 -6.21
N ARG A 230 0.75 -21.00 -6.55
CA ARG A 230 1.67 -20.82 -7.68
C ARG A 230 0.96 -20.79 -9.03
N GLU A 231 -0.02 -21.66 -9.26
CA GLU A 231 -0.81 -21.65 -10.48
C GLU A 231 -1.50 -20.29 -10.65
N LEU A 232 -2.20 -19.84 -9.63
CA LEU A 232 -2.87 -18.54 -9.63
C LEU A 232 -1.87 -17.40 -9.82
N TYR A 233 -0.80 -17.36 -9.02
CA TYR A 233 0.22 -16.32 -9.06
C TYR A 233 0.90 -16.20 -10.43
N THR A 234 1.18 -17.33 -11.09
CA THR A 234 1.78 -17.34 -12.43
C THR A 234 0.91 -16.62 -13.47
N LEU A 235 -0.41 -16.68 -13.34
CA LEU A 235 -1.33 -15.96 -14.20
C LEU A 235 -1.39 -14.45 -13.88
N LEU A 236 -1.24 -14.09 -12.60
CA LEU A 236 -1.29 -12.70 -12.12
C LEU A 236 0.02 -11.95 -12.30
N GLN A 237 1.14 -12.67 -12.28
CA GLN A 237 2.47 -12.11 -12.22
C GLN A 237 2.78 -11.08 -13.34
N PRO A 238 2.36 -11.26 -14.62
CA PRO A 238 2.57 -10.23 -15.64
C PRO A 238 1.88 -8.91 -15.31
N ALA A 239 0.67 -8.93 -14.72
CA ALA A 239 -0.01 -7.73 -14.25
C ALA A 239 0.69 -7.13 -13.04
N PHE A 240 1.06 -7.93 -12.06
CA PHE A 240 1.72 -7.48 -10.82
C PHE A 240 3.08 -6.82 -11.06
N MET A 241 3.81 -7.22 -12.11
CA MET A 241 5.07 -6.56 -12.51
C MET A 241 4.89 -5.07 -12.87
N TRP A 242 3.69 -4.59 -13.10
CA TRP A 242 3.46 -3.17 -13.33
C TRP A 242 3.55 -2.34 -12.05
N ASP A 243 3.38 -2.95 -10.85
CA ASP A 243 3.53 -2.26 -9.57
C ASP A 243 4.97 -1.77 -9.31
N THR A 244 5.97 -2.43 -9.91
CA THR A 244 7.39 -2.07 -9.75
C THR A 244 7.90 -1.05 -10.77
N ARG A 245 7.04 -0.58 -11.68
CA ARG A 245 7.42 0.41 -12.70
C ARG A 245 7.12 1.83 -12.25
N HIS A 246 7.85 2.81 -12.78
CA HIS A 246 7.58 4.23 -12.50
C HIS A 246 6.17 4.69 -12.92
N THR A 247 5.51 3.93 -13.80
CA THR A 247 4.15 4.17 -14.29
C THR A 247 3.08 3.40 -13.52
N PHE A 248 3.41 2.84 -12.33
CA PHE A 248 2.53 1.96 -11.56
C PHE A 248 1.15 2.58 -11.25
N VAL A 249 1.09 3.87 -10.91
CA VAL A 249 -0.19 4.53 -10.64
C VAL A 249 -1.11 4.50 -11.85
N GLN A 250 -0.59 4.88 -13.02
CA GLN A 250 -1.35 4.89 -14.27
C GLN A 250 -1.74 3.47 -14.70
N ALA A 251 -0.84 2.51 -14.51
CA ALA A 251 -1.09 1.10 -14.85
C ALA A 251 -2.20 0.51 -13.96
N ILE A 252 -2.17 0.76 -12.65
CA ILE A 252 -3.18 0.26 -11.73
C ILE A 252 -4.55 0.97 -11.95
N LYS A 253 -4.55 2.27 -12.26
CA LYS A 253 -5.78 2.97 -12.67
C LYS A 253 -6.36 2.38 -13.96
N LEU A 254 -5.54 2.09 -14.95
CA LEU A 254 -5.99 1.40 -16.17
C LEU A 254 -6.47 -0.03 -15.87
N ALA A 255 -5.81 -0.75 -14.98
CA ALA A 255 -6.25 -2.07 -14.55
C ALA A 255 -7.65 -2.04 -13.93
N GLN A 256 -7.97 -0.99 -13.16
CA GLN A 256 -9.32 -0.78 -12.65
C GLN A 256 -10.35 -0.62 -13.79
N GLU A 257 -10.02 0.18 -14.83
CA GLU A 257 -10.91 0.35 -15.99
C GLU A 257 -11.16 -0.98 -16.73
N VAL A 258 -10.10 -1.77 -16.93
CA VAL A 258 -10.22 -3.09 -17.56
C VAL A 258 -11.07 -4.04 -16.71
N ALA A 259 -10.99 -3.93 -15.38
CA ALA A 259 -11.80 -4.71 -14.44
C ALA A 259 -13.23 -4.13 -14.22
N GLY A 260 -13.63 -3.09 -14.97
CA GLY A 260 -14.95 -2.48 -14.86
C GLY A 260 -15.12 -1.50 -13.70
N GLN A 261 -14.01 -1.07 -13.08
CA GLN A 261 -13.99 -0.05 -12.03
C GLN A 261 -13.45 1.27 -12.58
N TYR A 262 -13.74 2.37 -11.93
CA TYR A 262 -13.22 3.67 -12.35
C TYR A 262 -11.76 3.87 -11.95
N GLY A 263 -10.87 4.12 -12.90
CA GLY A 263 -9.46 4.47 -12.69
C GLY A 263 -9.23 5.98 -12.74
N GLY A 264 -9.61 6.59 -13.85
CA GLY A 264 -9.49 8.03 -14.11
C GLY A 264 -8.04 8.50 -14.36
N PRO A 265 -7.86 9.81 -14.61
CA PRO A 265 -6.56 10.40 -14.88
C PRO A 265 -5.67 10.46 -13.63
N SER A 266 -4.38 10.82 -13.84
CA SER A 266 -3.43 11.18 -12.78
C SER A 266 -3.04 12.65 -12.90
N ARG A 267 -2.63 13.26 -11.77
CA ARG A 267 -2.12 14.64 -11.78
C ARG A 267 -0.67 14.70 -12.26
N ALA A 268 -0.30 15.82 -12.87
CA ALA A 268 1.09 16.13 -13.19
C ALA A 268 1.97 16.01 -11.92
N PRO A 269 3.23 15.60 -12.06
CA PRO A 269 3.98 15.40 -13.30
C PRO A 269 3.76 14.03 -13.99
N ARG A 270 2.83 13.19 -13.51
CA ARG A 270 2.55 11.89 -14.15
C ARG A 270 1.91 12.11 -15.52
N LEU A 271 2.52 11.50 -16.53
CA LEU A 271 2.02 11.51 -17.90
C LEU A 271 1.16 10.27 -18.16
N PRO A 272 0.24 10.29 -19.12
CA PRO A 272 -0.47 9.09 -19.56
C PRO A 272 0.50 7.98 -19.99
N LEU A 273 0.08 6.73 -19.87
CA LEU A 273 0.84 5.59 -20.40
C LEU A 273 1.10 5.76 -21.91
N SER A 274 2.26 5.31 -22.38
CA SER A 274 2.51 5.17 -23.81
C SER A 274 1.47 4.21 -24.44
N ALA A 275 1.21 4.34 -25.73
CA ALA A 275 0.28 3.44 -26.42
C ALA A 275 0.70 1.96 -26.29
N SER A 276 2.00 1.69 -26.29
CA SER A 276 2.56 0.34 -26.12
C SER A 276 2.37 -0.18 -24.70
N ASP A 277 2.62 0.65 -23.66
CA ASP A 277 2.42 0.24 -22.29
C ASP A 277 0.93 0.05 -21.98
N ARG A 278 0.07 0.96 -22.48
CA ARG A 278 -1.37 0.82 -22.35
C ARG A 278 -1.87 -0.53 -22.91
N ALA A 279 -1.43 -0.90 -24.11
CA ALA A 279 -1.82 -2.16 -24.73
C ALA A 279 -1.36 -3.38 -23.90
N ARG A 280 -0.13 -3.33 -23.36
CA ARG A 280 0.40 -4.41 -22.52
C ARG A 280 -0.32 -4.52 -21.19
N VAL A 281 -0.61 -3.41 -20.50
CA VAL A 281 -1.40 -3.43 -19.26
C VAL A 281 -2.75 -4.08 -19.50
N ILE A 282 -3.44 -3.72 -20.59
CA ILE A 282 -4.73 -4.33 -20.94
C ILE A 282 -4.58 -5.84 -21.10
N GLU A 283 -3.63 -6.29 -21.93
CA GLU A 283 -3.39 -7.72 -22.17
C GLU A 283 -3.09 -8.48 -20.87
N ASP A 284 -2.18 -7.95 -20.03
CA ASP A 284 -1.75 -8.59 -18.80
C ASP A 284 -2.91 -8.67 -17.78
N VAL A 285 -3.72 -7.60 -17.69
CA VAL A 285 -4.89 -7.56 -16.77
C VAL A 285 -6.03 -8.45 -17.28
N GLU A 286 -6.35 -8.43 -18.57
CA GLU A 286 -7.37 -9.32 -19.14
C GLU A 286 -7.00 -10.79 -18.89
N ARG A 287 -5.73 -11.17 -19.05
CA ARG A 287 -5.22 -12.50 -18.71
C ARG A 287 -5.43 -12.82 -17.23
N ALA A 288 -5.10 -11.89 -16.32
CA ALA A 288 -5.31 -12.07 -14.90
C ALA A 288 -6.79 -12.27 -14.54
N LEU A 289 -7.69 -11.55 -15.20
CA LEU A 289 -9.13 -11.63 -14.97
C LEU A 289 -9.77 -12.93 -15.49
N THR A 290 -9.11 -13.70 -16.36
CA THR A 290 -9.65 -15.01 -16.82
C THR A 290 -9.87 -15.98 -15.66
N VAL A 291 -9.18 -15.78 -14.52
CA VAL A 291 -9.35 -16.56 -13.29
C VAL A 291 -10.76 -16.44 -12.67
N MET A 292 -11.46 -15.34 -12.96
CA MET A 292 -12.83 -15.08 -12.49
C MET A 292 -13.91 -15.78 -13.31
N LEU A 293 -13.56 -16.25 -14.49
CA LEU A 293 -14.54 -16.97 -15.35
C LEU A 293 -14.76 -18.38 -14.78
N PRO A 294 -16.00 -18.81 -14.54
CA PRO A 294 -16.27 -20.20 -14.18
C PRO A 294 -15.79 -21.13 -15.32
N ALA A 295 -15.07 -22.18 -14.94
CA ALA A 295 -14.62 -23.21 -15.85
C ALA A 295 -15.81 -23.94 -16.48
#